data_112548836257aac14520d1fabe7e577d
#
_entry.id   112548836257aac14520d1fabe7e577d
#
_cell.length_a   1.000
_cell.length_b   1.000
_cell.length_c   1.000
_cell.angle_alpha   90.00
_cell.angle_beta   90.00
_cell.angle_gamma   90.00
#
_symmetry.space_group_name_H-M   'P 1'
#
loop_
_entity.id
_entity.type
_entity.pdbx_description
1 polymer ?
#
loop_
_entity_poly.entity_id
_entity_poly.type
_entity_poly.pdbx_seq_one_letter_code
_entity_poly.pdbx_strand_id
1 'polypeptide(L)'
;MKNNKLKKVILSAITATMISCSLPFTALAAVQVNPIENLSTDFIKGADVSIMPELERNGTKFYDNGIEQDGLTILKNHGVNWIRVRIWNNPYVVGPEGVGGGNTDEAKAIEMAKRAKALGMKVLVDFHYSDFWVDPGQQKKPDAWKNDSGDKLVDDVYAYTAKVMQDFNAQGVTPDMVQVGNELNNGMLWPEAQLTEDNPNGYKFLAKLLNAGLQAVHDNDKDNKVKTMIHLAGVDVNLYHTFFDNLIVKNKVNDFDIIGMSFYPFWHGTMDDLKNTMNDVSAKYNKDVIAVETAFGYTLEDADFEKNNFGTNEEKVGGYKATVQGQATGLRDVMATVASVNDNRGLGIFYWAPDWVINEKVGWKSNGGGNGWDNLTLFDTKGNALESMDTFNLVSDPNNQYIEPQVTAINTVDVKDVSLYSNVDLPQTVGVVYSNDAVKNMSVKWDVAKPIFAKPGNYTISGTVEGLAQKAIANIEVKNKMNLVLNGNFENETLNGWDIVGDSSAINLAWNQGDVRDKCAMHYWNNKPFNVIIKQKLKGISDGKYTLSCWTQGNGLASKYQLFVKQNGVEMTTDIKDDGWNRWHQTSIKNIEVKNGEVEIGFILNGRPDTWGSIDDIEFYVQK
;
A
#
# COMPACT_ATOMS: atom_id res chain seq x y z
N MET A 1 -25.86 -98.41 -9.18
CA MET A 1 -26.71 -97.44 -8.45
C MET A 1 -25.85 -96.42 -7.70
N LYS A 2 -26.26 -95.17 -7.83
CA LYS A 2 -25.81 -93.97 -7.16
C LYS A 2 -24.68 -93.17 -7.84
N ASN A 3 -25.16 -92.13 -8.50
CA ASN A 3 -24.47 -91.00 -9.06
C ASN A 3 -23.75 -90.16 -7.97
N ASN A 4 -22.54 -89.69 -8.28
CA ASN A 4 -21.94 -88.54 -7.61
C ASN A 4 -21.51 -87.51 -8.65
N LYS A 5 -22.20 -86.39 -8.64
CA LYS A 5 -21.90 -85.24 -9.46
C LYS A 5 -20.75 -84.46 -8.80
N LEU A 6 -19.62 -84.33 -9.53
CA LEU A 6 -18.57 -83.41 -9.18
C LEU A 6 -19.01 -81.99 -9.53
N LYS A 7 -19.04 -81.06 -8.57
CA LYS A 7 -19.17 -79.65 -8.76
C LYS A 7 -17.80 -79.04 -9.11
N LYS A 8 -17.66 -78.51 -10.30
CA LYS A 8 -16.54 -77.65 -10.68
C LYS A 8 -16.75 -76.27 -10.07
N VAL A 9 -15.80 -75.85 -9.19
CA VAL A 9 -15.71 -74.49 -8.73
C VAL A 9 -14.83 -73.72 -9.75
N ILE A 10 -15.42 -72.72 -10.42
CA ILE A 10 -14.69 -71.77 -11.27
C ILE A 10 -14.22 -70.63 -10.38
N LEU A 11 -12.92 -70.52 -10.20
CA LEU A 11 -12.27 -69.40 -9.49
C LEU A 11 -12.06 -68.26 -10.53
N SER A 12 -12.90 -67.23 -10.49
CA SER A 12 -12.70 -66.03 -11.28
C SER A 12 -11.71 -65.11 -10.58
N ALA A 13 -10.53 -64.98 -11.11
CA ALA A 13 -9.56 -63.98 -10.69
C ALA A 13 -9.99 -62.60 -11.26
N ILE A 14 -10.43 -61.70 -10.37
CA ILE A 14 -10.65 -60.30 -10.68
C ILE A 14 -9.31 -59.60 -10.61
N THR A 15 -8.70 -59.30 -11.74
CA THR A 15 -7.54 -58.42 -11.87
C THR A 15 -8.03 -56.99 -11.75
N ALA A 16 -7.88 -56.37 -10.59
CA ALA A 16 -8.10 -54.93 -10.40
C ALA A 16 -6.95 -54.15 -11.05
N THR A 17 -7.17 -53.61 -12.24
CA THR A 17 -6.28 -52.63 -12.84
C THR A 17 -6.45 -51.30 -12.12
N MET A 18 -5.50 -50.96 -11.24
CA MET A 18 -5.40 -49.60 -10.73
C MET A 18 -5.01 -48.68 -11.88
N ILE A 19 -5.96 -47.94 -12.40
CA ILE A 19 -5.69 -46.76 -13.25
C ILE A 19 -5.26 -45.69 -12.26
N SER A 20 -3.93 -45.47 -12.15
CA SER A 20 -3.39 -44.25 -11.53
C SER A 20 -3.75 -43.10 -12.46
N CYS A 21 -4.81 -42.36 -12.15
CA CYS A 21 -5.02 -41.02 -12.69
C CYS A 21 -3.91 -40.13 -12.11
N SER A 22 -2.77 -40.07 -12.80
CA SER A 22 -1.88 -38.94 -12.67
C SER A 22 -2.65 -37.74 -13.26
N LEU A 23 -3.24 -36.94 -12.37
CA LEU A 23 -3.62 -35.57 -12.76
C LEU A 23 -2.34 -34.92 -13.32
N PRO A 24 -2.39 -34.29 -14.50
CA PRO A 24 -1.24 -33.53 -14.93
C PRO A 24 -1.01 -32.44 -13.86
N PHE A 25 0.13 -32.52 -13.17
CA PHE A 25 0.69 -31.34 -12.53
C PHE A 25 0.89 -30.39 -13.71
N THR A 26 0.04 -29.39 -13.84
CA THR A 26 0.38 -28.20 -14.62
C THR A 26 1.57 -27.61 -13.91
N ALA A 27 2.77 -27.83 -14.45
CA ALA A 27 3.91 -27.02 -14.08
C ALA A 27 3.43 -25.57 -14.26
N LEU A 28 3.35 -24.80 -13.17
CA LEU A 28 3.20 -23.37 -13.28
C LEU A 28 4.30 -22.91 -14.23
N ALA A 29 3.97 -22.01 -15.16
CA ALA A 29 4.96 -21.50 -16.07
C ALA A 29 5.95 -20.67 -15.26
N ALA A 30 7.24 -20.98 -15.36
CA ALA A 30 8.29 -20.22 -14.70
C ALA A 30 8.13 -18.72 -14.99
N VAL A 31 8.30 -17.87 -13.96
CA VAL A 31 8.20 -16.42 -14.14
C VAL A 31 9.17 -15.90 -15.18
N GLN A 32 8.69 -14.98 -16.01
CA GLN A 32 9.53 -14.28 -16.99
C GLN A 32 10.20 -13.08 -16.31
N VAL A 33 11.48 -13.19 -15.98
CA VAL A 33 12.27 -12.12 -15.39
C VAL A 33 13.46 -11.81 -16.30
N ASN A 34 13.54 -10.59 -16.81
CA ASN A 34 14.67 -10.17 -17.63
C ASN A 34 15.91 -9.89 -16.76
N PRO A 35 17.12 -10.30 -17.20
CA PRO A 35 18.35 -10.01 -16.46
C PRO A 35 18.59 -8.50 -16.38
N ILE A 36 19.38 -8.09 -15.39
CA ILE A 36 19.85 -6.71 -15.25
C ILE A 36 21.30 -6.68 -15.74
N GLU A 37 21.52 -5.91 -16.81
CA GLU A 37 22.85 -5.79 -17.40
C GLU A 37 23.85 -5.17 -16.42
N ASN A 38 25.04 -5.72 -16.35
CA ASN A 38 26.15 -5.24 -15.51
C ASN A 38 25.79 -5.12 -14.01
N LEU A 39 24.86 -5.94 -13.52
CA LEU A 39 24.55 -5.96 -12.10
C LEU A 39 25.80 -6.30 -11.28
N SER A 40 26.14 -5.46 -10.30
CA SER A 40 27.29 -5.70 -9.42
C SER A 40 27.14 -7.03 -8.68
N THR A 41 28.24 -7.78 -8.54
CA THR A 41 28.27 -9.00 -7.72
C THR A 41 27.98 -8.73 -6.24
N ASP A 42 28.23 -7.51 -5.79
CA ASP A 42 27.98 -7.06 -4.42
C ASP A 42 26.59 -6.43 -4.24
N PHE A 43 25.76 -6.41 -5.30
CA PHE A 43 24.41 -5.86 -5.24
C PHE A 43 23.58 -6.56 -4.15
N ILE A 44 23.00 -5.77 -3.26
CA ILE A 44 22.21 -6.27 -2.14
C ILE A 44 20.84 -6.75 -2.64
N LYS A 45 20.61 -8.04 -2.51
CA LYS A 45 19.34 -8.73 -2.74
C LYS A 45 18.83 -9.17 -1.38
N GLY A 46 18.27 -8.22 -0.63
CA GLY A 46 17.93 -8.38 0.78
C GLY A 46 16.48 -8.75 1.02
N ALA A 47 16.21 -9.28 2.23
CA ALA A 47 14.89 -9.58 2.75
C ALA A 47 14.79 -9.20 4.23
N ASP A 48 13.72 -8.49 4.63
CA ASP A 48 13.41 -8.26 6.05
C ASP A 48 12.67 -9.48 6.59
N VAL A 49 13.32 -10.22 7.46
CA VAL A 49 12.84 -11.47 8.05
C VAL A 49 12.60 -11.37 9.55
N SER A 50 12.30 -10.17 10.01
CA SER A 50 12.13 -9.86 11.43
C SER A 50 11.04 -10.69 12.10
N ILE A 51 10.03 -11.12 11.34
CA ILE A 51 8.83 -11.80 11.84
C ILE A 51 9.03 -13.32 11.87
N MET A 52 9.92 -13.86 11.05
CA MET A 52 10.15 -15.30 10.87
C MET A 52 10.30 -16.08 12.19
N PRO A 53 11.11 -15.63 13.17
CA PRO A 53 11.25 -16.38 14.42
C PRO A 53 9.94 -16.56 15.17
N GLU A 54 9.07 -15.57 15.14
CA GLU A 54 7.76 -15.66 15.83
C GLU A 54 6.79 -16.55 15.07
N LEU A 55 6.79 -16.50 13.75
CA LEU A 55 6.00 -17.41 12.91
C LEU A 55 6.39 -18.87 13.16
N GLU A 56 7.69 -19.19 13.13
CA GLU A 56 8.21 -20.54 13.37
C GLU A 56 7.88 -21.06 14.78
N ARG A 57 8.03 -20.21 15.83
CA ARG A 57 7.65 -20.55 17.21
C ARG A 57 6.16 -20.83 17.35
N ASN A 58 5.33 -20.24 16.50
CA ASN A 58 3.89 -20.47 16.46
C ASN A 58 3.47 -21.50 15.41
N GLY A 59 4.41 -22.33 14.93
CA GLY A 59 4.15 -23.52 14.13
C GLY A 59 4.04 -23.30 12.63
N THR A 60 4.32 -22.10 12.12
CA THR A 60 4.44 -21.85 10.68
C THR A 60 5.59 -22.67 10.11
N LYS A 61 5.35 -23.27 8.95
CA LYS A 61 6.34 -24.03 8.18
C LYS A 61 6.46 -23.46 6.79
N PHE A 62 7.65 -23.54 6.26
CA PHE A 62 7.95 -23.09 4.90
C PHE A 62 8.31 -24.25 4.00
N TYR A 63 7.93 -24.16 2.74
CA TYR A 63 8.11 -25.20 1.75
C TYR A 63 8.70 -24.62 0.46
N ASP A 64 9.60 -25.38 -0.14
CA ASP A 64 10.09 -25.13 -1.49
C ASP A 64 9.91 -26.40 -2.33
N ASN A 65 9.23 -26.25 -3.49
CA ASN A 65 8.85 -27.38 -4.35
C ASN A 65 8.15 -28.54 -3.58
N GLY A 66 7.32 -28.21 -2.59
CA GLY A 66 6.58 -29.14 -1.75
C GLY A 66 7.43 -29.83 -0.67
N ILE A 67 8.68 -29.44 -0.48
CA ILE A 67 9.58 -29.97 0.56
C ILE A 67 9.66 -28.95 1.69
N GLU A 68 9.36 -29.39 2.93
CA GLU A 68 9.53 -28.55 4.13
C GLU A 68 11.02 -28.25 4.35
N GLN A 69 11.35 -26.95 4.45
CA GLN A 69 12.69 -26.46 4.68
C GLN A 69 12.67 -25.26 5.63
N ASP A 70 13.84 -24.91 6.15
CA ASP A 70 14.08 -23.67 6.88
C ASP A 70 13.81 -22.46 5.95
N GLY A 71 12.94 -21.53 6.37
CA GLY A 71 12.52 -20.39 5.57
C GLY A 71 13.69 -19.51 5.09
N LEU A 72 14.72 -19.32 5.94
CA LEU A 72 15.90 -18.56 5.59
C LEU A 72 16.78 -19.29 4.55
N THR A 73 16.84 -20.63 4.63
CA THR A 73 17.50 -21.48 3.64
C THR A 73 16.81 -21.39 2.29
N ILE A 74 15.48 -21.37 2.25
CA ILE A 74 14.71 -21.17 1.02
C ILE A 74 15.08 -19.82 0.39
N LEU A 75 14.99 -18.72 1.14
CA LEU A 75 15.36 -17.38 0.66
C LEU A 75 16.79 -17.36 0.09
N LYS A 76 17.75 -17.97 0.79
CA LYS A 76 19.15 -18.09 0.34
C LYS A 76 19.27 -18.84 -0.98
N ASN A 77 18.56 -19.96 -1.13
CA ASN A 77 18.61 -20.80 -2.34
C ASN A 77 18.05 -20.05 -3.56
N HIS A 78 17.07 -19.16 -3.35
CA HIS A 78 16.50 -18.28 -4.36
C HIS A 78 17.30 -17.01 -4.62
N GLY A 79 18.48 -16.82 -3.98
CA GLY A 79 19.43 -15.77 -4.31
C GLY A 79 19.44 -14.56 -3.36
N VAL A 80 18.66 -14.58 -2.29
CA VAL A 80 18.77 -13.58 -1.22
C VAL A 80 20.14 -13.69 -0.56
N ASN A 81 20.86 -12.56 -0.46
CA ASN A 81 22.24 -12.52 0.06
C ASN A 81 22.40 -11.68 1.33
N TRP A 82 21.36 -10.96 1.74
CA TRP A 82 21.28 -10.17 2.96
C TRP A 82 19.96 -10.40 3.67
N ILE A 83 19.98 -10.29 5.01
CA ILE A 83 18.77 -10.13 5.79
C ILE A 83 18.75 -8.75 6.46
N ARG A 84 17.54 -8.21 6.68
CA ARG A 84 17.26 -7.10 7.59
C ARG A 84 16.49 -7.65 8.78
N VAL A 85 16.86 -7.20 9.98
CA VAL A 85 16.17 -7.55 11.22
C VAL A 85 15.99 -6.29 12.06
N ARG A 86 14.74 -5.95 12.39
CA ARG A 86 14.44 -4.83 13.28
C ARG A 86 14.52 -5.24 14.74
N ILE A 87 14.79 -4.28 15.59
CA ILE A 87 14.86 -4.46 17.04
C ILE A 87 13.95 -3.43 17.72
N TRP A 88 12.99 -3.92 18.49
CA TRP A 88 12.25 -3.16 19.48
C TRP A 88 12.91 -3.28 20.84
N ASN A 89 12.82 -2.22 21.66
CA ASN A 89 13.49 -2.20 22.96
C ASN A 89 12.91 -3.26 23.91
N ASN A 90 11.58 -3.33 24.01
CA ASN A 90 10.88 -4.35 24.78
C ASN A 90 9.46 -4.59 24.27
N PRO A 91 9.23 -5.51 23.34
CA PRO A 91 7.89 -5.80 22.82
C PRO A 91 6.94 -6.43 23.84
N TYR A 92 7.42 -6.75 25.05
CA TYR A 92 6.65 -7.41 26.11
C TYR A 92 6.16 -6.48 27.22
N VAL A 93 6.14 -5.16 26.98
CA VAL A 93 5.66 -4.14 27.94
C VAL A 93 4.20 -4.31 28.35
N VAL A 94 3.38 -4.95 27.50
CA VAL A 94 1.94 -5.21 27.77
C VAL A 94 1.68 -6.60 28.38
N GLY A 95 2.70 -7.44 28.52
CA GLY A 95 2.60 -8.79 29.06
C GLY A 95 3.38 -9.83 28.25
N PRO A 96 3.37 -11.10 28.68
CA PRO A 96 4.19 -12.16 28.08
C PRO A 96 3.82 -12.48 26.61
N GLU A 97 2.60 -12.15 26.19
CA GLU A 97 2.15 -12.35 24.80
C GLU A 97 2.77 -11.32 23.84
N GLY A 98 3.26 -10.20 24.36
CA GLY A 98 3.85 -9.13 23.57
C GLY A 98 2.82 -8.25 22.83
N VAL A 99 3.33 -7.34 22.00
CA VAL A 99 2.54 -6.32 21.30
C VAL A 99 2.10 -6.73 19.89
N GLY A 100 2.53 -7.89 19.39
CA GLY A 100 2.32 -8.35 18.01
C GLY A 100 3.43 -7.91 17.06
N GLY A 101 3.20 -7.99 15.75
CA GLY A 101 4.19 -7.63 14.73
C GLY A 101 5.48 -8.46 14.78
N GLY A 102 5.39 -9.73 15.25
CA GLY A 102 6.54 -10.62 15.43
C GLY A 102 7.28 -10.43 16.74
N ASN A 103 6.85 -9.50 17.62
CA ASN A 103 7.49 -9.25 18.93
C ASN A 103 9.03 -9.21 18.81
N THR A 104 9.54 -8.45 17.85
CA THR A 104 10.94 -8.44 17.44
C THR A 104 11.80 -7.77 18.52
N ASP A 105 12.72 -8.52 19.06
CA ASP A 105 13.67 -8.05 20.07
C ASP A 105 15.12 -8.40 19.69
N GLU A 106 16.05 -7.95 20.51
CA GLU A 106 17.47 -8.23 20.33
C GLU A 106 17.77 -9.74 20.25
N ALA A 107 17.10 -10.56 21.07
CA ALA A 107 17.35 -12.01 21.12
C ALA A 107 16.96 -12.70 19.81
N LYS A 108 15.81 -12.36 19.24
CA LYS A 108 15.38 -12.87 17.92
C LYS A 108 16.27 -12.34 16.79
N ALA A 109 16.70 -11.07 16.85
CA ALA A 109 17.61 -10.51 15.86
C ALA A 109 18.97 -11.21 15.86
N ILE A 110 19.52 -11.51 17.04
CA ILE A 110 20.78 -12.30 17.18
C ILE A 110 20.59 -13.73 16.66
N GLU A 111 19.45 -14.37 16.96
CA GLU A 111 19.12 -15.70 16.43
C GLU A 111 19.14 -15.70 14.89
N MET A 112 18.45 -14.74 14.27
CA MET A 112 18.42 -14.64 12.81
C MET A 112 19.79 -14.31 12.23
N ALA A 113 20.57 -13.45 12.88
CA ALA A 113 21.92 -13.14 12.45
C ALA A 113 22.83 -14.38 12.46
N LYS A 114 22.73 -15.26 13.48
CA LYS A 114 23.47 -16.53 13.54
C LYS A 114 23.09 -17.45 12.38
N ARG A 115 21.81 -17.60 12.11
CA ARG A 115 21.31 -18.42 10.99
C ARG A 115 21.79 -17.86 9.64
N ALA A 116 21.65 -16.55 9.43
CA ALA A 116 22.09 -15.88 8.20
C ALA A 116 23.61 -16.03 7.96
N LYS A 117 24.44 -15.74 8.99
CA LYS A 117 25.91 -15.89 8.89
C LYS A 117 26.31 -17.34 8.62
N ALA A 118 25.63 -18.33 9.20
CA ALA A 118 25.88 -19.76 8.91
C ALA A 118 25.58 -20.12 7.44
N LEU A 119 24.62 -19.42 6.79
CA LEU A 119 24.31 -19.55 5.37
C LEU A 119 25.17 -18.64 4.46
N GLY A 120 26.15 -17.91 5.03
CA GLY A 120 26.99 -16.97 4.29
C GLY A 120 26.28 -15.71 3.83
N MET A 121 25.15 -15.34 4.47
CA MET A 121 24.42 -14.10 4.22
C MET A 121 24.96 -12.99 5.11
N LYS A 122 24.76 -11.74 4.67
CA LYS A 122 25.08 -10.54 5.45
C LYS A 122 23.83 -10.04 6.21
N VAL A 123 24.06 -9.19 7.22
CA VAL A 123 23.03 -8.78 8.17
C VAL A 123 22.99 -7.26 8.29
N LEU A 124 21.80 -6.69 8.08
CA LEU A 124 21.42 -5.33 8.45
C LEU A 124 20.58 -5.38 9.72
N VAL A 125 20.98 -4.66 10.76
CA VAL A 125 20.21 -4.45 11.99
C VAL A 125 19.51 -3.09 11.94
N ASP A 126 18.21 -3.07 12.20
CA ASP A 126 17.37 -1.87 12.20
C ASP A 126 16.90 -1.53 13.60
N PHE A 127 17.36 -0.41 14.14
CA PHE A 127 16.97 0.10 15.45
C PHE A 127 15.71 0.97 15.34
N HIS A 128 14.59 0.52 15.88
CA HIS A 128 13.37 1.34 15.99
C HIS A 128 13.39 2.32 17.16
N TYR A 129 14.15 2.04 18.22
CA TYR A 129 14.15 2.81 19.48
C TYR A 129 12.76 2.99 20.07
N SER A 130 11.96 1.95 20.03
CA SER A 130 10.58 1.89 20.52
C SER A 130 10.27 0.47 20.97
N ASP A 131 9.16 0.27 21.66
CA ASP A 131 8.64 -1.04 22.03
C ASP A 131 7.67 -1.60 20.99
N PHE A 132 7.39 -0.83 19.95
CA PHE A 132 6.41 -1.14 18.90
C PHE A 132 6.80 -0.47 17.58
N TRP A 133 5.95 -0.60 16.57
CA TRP A 133 6.14 0.03 15.27
C TRP A 133 6.46 1.52 15.37
N VAL A 134 7.43 1.96 14.59
CA VAL A 134 7.69 3.36 14.29
C VAL A 134 7.67 3.57 12.78
N ASP A 135 7.04 4.67 12.38
CA ASP A 135 6.83 5.09 11.00
C ASP A 135 6.70 6.63 10.95
N PRO A 136 6.50 7.27 9.77
CA PRO A 136 6.35 8.72 9.70
C PRO A 136 5.19 9.28 10.54
N GLY A 137 4.19 8.47 10.90
CA GLY A 137 3.04 8.86 11.70
C GLY A 137 3.22 8.66 13.21
N GLN A 138 4.22 7.87 13.63
CA GLN A 138 4.44 7.57 15.05
C GLN A 138 5.90 7.20 15.36
N GLN A 139 6.48 7.85 16.36
CA GLN A 139 7.86 7.65 16.79
C GLN A 139 7.93 7.66 18.33
N LYS A 140 7.21 6.71 18.94
CA LYS A 140 7.01 6.65 20.39
C LYS A 140 8.26 6.20 21.11
N LYS A 141 8.63 6.90 22.19
CA LYS A 141 9.69 6.43 23.12
C LYS A 141 9.31 5.06 23.69
N PRO A 142 10.28 4.16 23.90
CA PRO A 142 10.04 2.94 24.65
C PRO A 142 9.62 3.26 26.10
N ASP A 143 8.86 2.39 26.72
CA ASP A 143 8.34 2.60 28.09
C ASP A 143 9.46 2.83 29.10
N ALA A 144 10.61 2.19 28.90
CA ALA A 144 11.81 2.38 29.72
C ALA A 144 12.33 3.84 29.71
N TRP A 145 12.12 4.59 28.63
CA TRP A 145 12.60 5.97 28.45
C TRP A 145 11.48 7.00 28.45
N LYS A 146 10.26 6.63 28.77
CA LYS A 146 9.07 7.51 28.65
C LYS A 146 9.17 8.82 29.42
N ASN A 147 9.93 8.84 30.53
CA ASN A 147 10.16 10.02 31.37
C ASN A 147 11.51 10.70 31.10
N ASP A 148 12.36 10.11 30.25
CA ASP A 148 13.68 10.64 29.96
C ASP A 148 13.61 11.69 28.85
N SER A 149 14.47 12.70 28.96
CA SER A 149 14.54 13.84 28.06
C SER A 149 15.94 14.45 28.05
N GLY A 150 16.19 15.38 27.15
CA GLY A 150 17.47 16.08 27.07
C GLY A 150 18.68 15.13 26.93
N ASP A 151 19.78 15.45 27.59
CA ASP A 151 21.01 14.66 27.43
C ASP A 151 20.87 13.23 27.98
N LYS A 152 19.96 12.98 28.96
CA LYS A 152 19.69 11.62 29.41
C LYS A 152 19.16 10.72 28.30
N LEU A 153 18.25 11.22 27.48
CA LEU A 153 17.71 10.46 26.33
C LEU A 153 18.79 10.20 25.26
N VAL A 154 19.73 11.11 25.09
CA VAL A 154 20.91 10.93 24.21
C VAL A 154 21.81 9.81 24.75
N ASP A 155 22.08 9.81 26.07
CA ASP A 155 22.85 8.76 26.74
C ASP A 155 22.15 7.39 26.62
N ASP A 156 20.82 7.34 26.71
CA ASP A 156 20.05 6.11 26.57
C ASP A 156 20.16 5.49 25.16
N VAL A 157 20.07 6.32 24.11
CA VAL A 157 20.28 5.87 22.72
C VAL A 157 21.68 5.31 22.55
N TYR A 158 22.71 6.02 23.03
CA TYR A 158 24.09 5.52 22.97
C TYR A 158 24.24 4.19 23.71
N ALA A 159 23.81 4.14 24.97
CA ALA A 159 24.00 2.98 25.84
C ALA A 159 23.27 1.74 25.30
N TYR A 160 22.03 1.91 24.81
CA TYR A 160 21.27 0.82 24.22
C TYR A 160 21.91 0.30 22.93
N THR A 161 22.27 1.18 22.00
CA THR A 161 22.92 0.80 20.75
C THR A 161 24.26 0.10 21.02
N ALA A 162 25.10 0.66 21.92
CA ALA A 162 26.37 0.06 22.30
C ALA A 162 26.19 -1.34 22.91
N LYS A 163 25.19 -1.51 23.81
CA LYS A 163 24.88 -2.82 24.40
C LYS A 163 24.51 -3.84 23.32
N VAL A 164 23.59 -3.51 22.45
CA VAL A 164 23.14 -4.42 21.36
C VAL A 164 24.34 -4.80 20.48
N MET A 165 25.16 -3.84 20.05
CA MET A 165 26.35 -4.11 19.25
C MET A 165 27.36 -5.02 19.97
N GLN A 166 27.54 -4.83 21.29
CA GLN A 166 28.40 -5.68 22.12
C GLN A 166 27.87 -7.11 22.20
N ASP A 167 26.57 -7.28 22.31
CA ASP A 167 25.93 -8.59 22.40
C ASP A 167 26.00 -9.35 21.06
N PHE A 168 25.80 -8.67 19.93
CA PHE A 168 26.05 -9.24 18.59
C PHE A 168 27.53 -9.67 18.44
N ASN A 169 28.47 -8.81 18.86
CA ASN A 169 29.91 -9.10 18.83
C ASN A 169 30.29 -10.30 19.71
N ALA A 170 29.73 -10.37 20.92
CA ALA A 170 29.96 -11.47 21.87
C ALA A 170 29.48 -12.82 21.31
N GLN A 171 28.46 -12.79 20.46
CA GLN A 171 27.94 -13.99 19.78
C GLN A 171 28.66 -14.30 18.46
N GLY A 172 29.64 -13.48 18.04
CA GLY A 172 30.40 -13.67 16.80
C GLY A 172 29.61 -13.37 15.51
N VAL A 173 28.56 -12.55 15.60
CA VAL A 173 27.66 -12.21 14.48
C VAL A 173 27.53 -10.70 14.30
N THR A 174 28.63 -9.97 14.41
CA THR A 174 28.69 -8.53 14.14
C THR A 174 27.88 -8.20 12.87
N PRO A 175 26.95 -7.24 12.91
CA PRO A 175 26.21 -6.79 11.73
C PRO A 175 27.14 -6.27 10.64
N ASP A 176 26.78 -6.43 9.37
CA ASP A 176 27.49 -5.81 8.24
C ASP A 176 27.00 -4.38 8.00
N MET A 177 25.77 -4.08 8.46
CA MET A 177 25.16 -2.75 8.35
C MET A 177 24.22 -2.50 9.54
N VAL A 178 24.13 -1.24 9.96
CA VAL A 178 23.23 -0.80 11.02
C VAL A 178 22.42 0.41 10.57
N GLN A 179 21.11 0.32 10.70
CA GLN A 179 20.18 1.41 10.48
C GLN A 179 19.87 2.08 11.83
N VAL A 180 20.18 3.37 11.95
CA VAL A 180 19.98 4.15 13.18
C VAL A 180 18.66 4.91 13.08
N GLY A 181 17.59 4.31 13.59
CA GLY A 181 16.22 4.78 13.47
C GLY A 181 15.52 4.33 12.18
N ASN A 182 14.20 4.22 12.23
CA ASN A 182 13.35 3.79 11.12
C ASN A 182 12.41 4.92 10.68
N GLU A 183 12.38 5.20 9.37
CA GLU A 183 11.47 6.15 8.72
C GLU A 183 11.36 7.51 9.43
N LEU A 184 12.47 8.19 9.56
CA LEU A 184 12.67 9.38 10.38
C LEU A 184 12.08 10.67 9.79
N ASN A 185 11.17 10.60 8.83
CA ASN A 185 10.57 11.74 8.13
C ASN A 185 10.13 12.87 9.08
N ASN A 186 9.54 12.52 10.20
CA ASN A 186 9.06 13.44 11.23
C ASN A 186 9.86 13.35 12.55
N GLY A 187 11.13 12.89 12.46
CA GLY A 187 12.03 12.74 13.61
C GLY A 187 11.91 11.40 14.31
N MET A 188 12.37 11.32 15.58
CA MET A 188 12.30 10.11 16.41
C MET A 188 12.05 10.46 17.88
N LEU A 189 11.68 9.46 18.70
CA LEU A 189 11.55 9.58 20.16
C LEU A 189 10.71 10.80 20.58
N TRP A 190 9.50 10.89 20.02
CA TRP A 190 8.60 12.01 20.27
C TRP A 190 8.24 12.17 21.75
N PRO A 191 8.02 13.45 22.19
CA PRO A 191 7.98 14.70 21.41
C PRO A 191 9.35 15.39 21.21
N GLU A 192 10.44 14.95 21.86
CA GLU A 192 11.69 15.70 21.95
C GLU A 192 12.34 15.97 20.60
N ALA A 193 12.46 14.95 19.75
CA ALA A 193 13.02 15.11 18.41
C ALA A 193 11.94 15.07 17.31
N GLN A 194 10.69 15.41 17.65
CA GLN A 194 9.62 15.53 16.65
C GLN A 194 9.86 16.76 15.76
N LEU A 195 9.78 16.55 14.45
CA LEU A 195 9.98 17.61 13.45
C LEU A 195 8.63 18.26 13.11
N THR A 196 8.28 19.30 13.86
CA THR A 196 7.08 20.11 13.66
C THR A 196 7.42 21.58 13.70
N GLU A 197 6.54 22.44 13.19
CA GLU A 197 6.70 23.91 13.26
C GLU A 197 6.77 24.41 14.72
N ASP A 198 6.07 23.73 15.63
CA ASP A 198 6.05 24.08 17.07
C ASP A 198 7.31 23.61 17.82
N ASN A 199 8.17 22.81 17.21
CA ASN A 199 9.42 22.33 17.80
C ASN A 199 10.65 22.85 17.05
N PRO A 200 11.06 24.10 17.24
CA PRO A 200 12.18 24.71 16.52
C PRO A 200 13.55 24.06 16.81
N ASN A 201 13.65 23.26 17.88
CA ASN A 201 14.85 22.52 18.24
C ASN A 201 14.83 21.05 17.78
N GLY A 202 13.76 20.58 17.14
CA GLY A 202 13.58 19.19 16.73
C GLY A 202 14.77 18.63 15.97
N TYR A 203 15.22 19.28 14.90
CA TYR A 203 16.40 18.87 14.14
C TYR A 203 17.70 18.88 14.96
N LYS A 204 17.89 19.86 15.83
CA LYS A 204 19.08 19.93 16.69
C LYS A 204 19.12 18.76 17.66
N PHE A 205 17.96 18.39 18.21
CA PHE A 205 17.87 17.28 19.14
C PHE A 205 17.95 15.94 18.41
N LEU A 206 17.29 15.79 17.26
CA LEU A 206 17.42 14.63 16.37
C LEU A 206 18.90 14.36 16.02
N ALA A 207 19.64 15.42 15.68
CA ALA A 207 21.07 15.30 15.38
C ALA A 207 21.90 14.75 16.56
N LYS A 208 21.57 15.15 17.81
CA LYS A 208 22.24 14.60 19.01
C LYS A 208 21.95 13.10 19.16
N LEU A 209 20.69 12.69 18.98
CA LEU A 209 20.28 11.29 19.09
C LEU A 209 20.93 10.42 18.01
N LEU A 210 20.92 10.89 16.76
CA LEU A 210 21.54 10.16 15.65
C LEU A 210 23.06 10.05 15.82
N ASN A 211 23.73 11.13 16.21
CA ASN A 211 25.18 11.08 16.48
C ASN A 211 25.48 10.10 17.63
N ALA A 212 24.65 10.02 18.67
CA ALA A 212 24.84 9.07 19.76
C ALA A 212 24.71 7.61 19.28
N GLY A 213 23.68 7.31 18.48
CA GLY A 213 23.52 5.98 17.89
C GLY A 213 24.66 5.60 16.94
N LEU A 214 25.04 6.50 16.02
CA LEU A 214 26.16 6.31 15.10
C LEU A 214 27.48 6.10 15.85
N GLN A 215 27.78 6.94 16.83
CA GLN A 215 28.98 6.81 17.65
C GLN A 215 29.02 5.47 18.40
N ALA A 216 27.89 5.01 18.93
CA ALA A 216 27.82 3.72 19.60
C ALA A 216 28.11 2.54 18.66
N VAL A 217 27.68 2.63 17.38
CA VAL A 217 28.04 1.64 16.36
C VAL A 217 29.56 1.66 16.12
N HIS A 218 30.14 2.84 15.86
CA HIS A 218 31.59 2.99 15.57
C HIS A 218 32.47 2.54 16.75
N ASP A 219 32.10 2.88 17.98
CA ASP A 219 32.87 2.47 19.17
C ASP A 219 32.88 0.95 19.39
N ASN A 220 31.91 0.25 18.81
CA ASN A 220 31.79 -1.21 18.92
C ASN A 220 32.12 -1.97 17.62
N ASP A 221 32.55 -1.28 16.56
CA ASP A 221 33.04 -1.84 15.29
C ASP A 221 34.59 -1.87 15.28
N LYS A 222 35.15 -2.93 15.84
CA LYS A 222 36.60 -3.07 15.99
C LYS A 222 37.38 -3.06 14.67
N ASP A 223 36.74 -3.51 13.60
CA ASP A 223 37.34 -3.66 12.28
C ASP A 223 37.01 -2.49 11.34
N ASN A 224 36.19 -1.57 11.78
CA ASN A 224 35.66 -0.44 11.00
C ASN A 224 35.02 -0.88 9.68
N LYS A 225 34.18 -1.93 9.73
CA LYS A 225 33.54 -2.55 8.56
C LYS A 225 32.04 -2.41 8.52
N VAL A 226 31.42 -2.05 9.65
CA VAL A 226 29.97 -1.89 9.77
C VAL A 226 29.53 -0.61 9.06
N LYS A 227 28.71 -0.75 8.05
CA LYS A 227 28.10 0.40 7.37
C LYS A 227 26.96 0.97 8.19
N THR A 228 26.81 2.28 8.19
CA THR A 228 25.72 2.96 8.92
C THR A 228 24.74 3.63 7.98
N MET A 229 23.47 3.60 8.33
CA MET A 229 22.39 4.11 7.48
C MET A 229 21.41 5.00 8.27
N ILE A 230 20.93 6.06 7.61
CA ILE A 230 19.77 6.86 8.01
C ILE A 230 18.65 6.64 7.01
N HIS A 231 17.42 6.39 7.50
CA HIS A 231 16.30 5.90 6.71
C HIS A 231 15.10 6.86 6.73
N LEU A 232 14.56 7.16 5.55
CA LEU A 232 13.30 7.89 5.34
C LEU A 232 12.34 7.08 4.45
N ALA A 233 11.03 7.31 4.63
CA ALA A 233 10.00 6.77 3.76
C ALA A 233 9.71 7.69 2.57
N GLY A 234 9.41 7.08 1.42
CA GLY A 234 9.03 7.78 0.19
C GLY A 234 10.20 8.28 -0.64
N VAL A 235 9.89 8.98 -1.72
CA VAL A 235 10.88 9.46 -2.72
C VAL A 235 10.66 10.93 -3.12
N ASP A 236 10.06 11.73 -2.24
CA ASP A 236 9.97 13.17 -2.48
C ASP A 236 11.33 13.85 -2.25
N VAL A 237 11.99 14.27 -3.32
CA VAL A 237 13.31 14.91 -3.28
C VAL A 237 13.35 16.15 -2.38
N ASN A 238 12.26 16.92 -2.28
CA ASN A 238 12.21 18.11 -1.43
C ASN A 238 12.19 17.74 0.06
N LEU A 239 11.52 16.64 0.42
CA LEU A 239 11.57 16.09 1.76
C LEU A 239 13.02 15.72 2.13
N TYR A 240 13.72 15.00 1.25
CA TYR A 240 15.13 14.62 1.46
C TYR A 240 16.04 15.83 1.58
N HIS A 241 15.88 16.83 0.73
CA HIS A 241 16.63 18.08 0.84
C HIS A 241 16.37 18.78 2.17
N THR A 242 15.11 18.94 2.54
CA THR A 242 14.75 19.58 3.82
C THR A 242 15.35 18.84 5.00
N PHE A 243 15.24 17.51 5.01
CA PHE A 243 15.73 16.67 6.10
C PHE A 243 17.26 16.70 6.20
N PHE A 244 17.96 16.35 5.11
CA PHE A 244 19.42 16.22 5.14
C PHE A 244 20.16 17.55 5.11
N ASP A 245 19.64 18.65 4.56
CA ASP A 245 20.22 19.98 4.71
C ASP A 245 20.19 20.42 6.17
N ASN A 246 19.09 20.14 6.90
CA ASN A 246 19.04 20.40 8.34
C ASN A 246 19.97 19.48 9.11
N LEU A 247 20.05 18.19 8.79
CA LEU A 247 20.88 17.23 9.50
C LEU A 247 22.38 17.41 9.20
N ILE A 248 22.76 17.33 7.94
CA ILE A 248 24.17 17.30 7.51
C ILE A 248 24.77 18.71 7.52
N VAL A 249 24.10 19.65 6.86
CA VAL A 249 24.69 20.99 6.64
C VAL A 249 24.62 21.82 7.93
N LYS A 250 23.44 21.91 8.57
CA LYS A 250 23.24 22.77 9.75
C LYS A 250 23.70 22.11 11.05
N ASN A 251 23.42 20.83 11.26
CA ASN A 251 23.65 20.14 12.53
C ASN A 251 24.82 19.14 12.52
N LYS A 252 25.54 19.01 11.37
CA LYS A 252 26.82 18.29 11.25
C LYS A 252 26.74 16.78 11.52
N VAL A 253 25.63 16.14 11.21
CA VAL A 253 25.52 14.68 11.22
C VAL A 253 26.07 14.16 9.89
N ASN A 254 27.38 13.88 9.83
CA ASN A 254 28.06 13.49 8.60
C ASN A 254 28.60 12.07 8.65
N ASP A 255 28.70 11.47 9.83
CA ASP A 255 29.36 10.20 10.04
C ASP A 255 28.40 9.02 9.89
N PHE A 256 27.82 8.91 8.69
CA PHE A 256 27.06 7.75 8.23
C PHE A 256 27.35 7.51 6.76
N ASP A 257 27.09 6.30 6.25
CA ASP A 257 27.47 5.89 4.90
C ASP A 257 26.31 5.97 3.89
N ILE A 258 25.07 5.63 4.29
CA ILE A 258 23.99 5.25 3.39
C ILE A 258 22.71 6.01 3.71
N ILE A 259 22.01 6.46 2.68
CA ILE A 259 20.62 6.95 2.77
C ILE A 259 19.69 5.81 2.34
N GLY A 260 18.89 5.30 3.30
CA GLY A 260 17.85 4.31 3.05
C GLY A 260 16.52 4.97 2.68
N MET A 261 15.77 4.31 1.80
CA MET A 261 14.46 4.74 1.33
C MET A 261 13.46 3.59 1.41
N SER A 262 12.29 3.77 2.06
CA SER A 262 11.15 2.90 1.78
C SER A 262 10.55 3.30 0.44
N PHE A 263 10.46 2.35 -0.48
CA PHE A 263 9.85 2.54 -1.77
C PHE A 263 8.86 1.43 -2.10
N TYR A 264 7.59 1.75 -2.02
CA TYR A 264 6.50 0.89 -2.47
C TYR A 264 5.88 1.53 -3.71
N PRO A 265 5.95 0.92 -4.91
CA PRO A 265 5.49 1.54 -6.16
C PRO A 265 4.03 1.98 -6.13
N PHE A 266 3.24 1.34 -5.29
CA PHE A 266 1.82 1.63 -5.14
C PHE A 266 1.49 2.77 -4.14
N TRP A 267 2.51 3.30 -3.41
CA TRP A 267 2.33 4.41 -2.46
C TRP A 267 3.26 5.59 -2.73
N HIS A 268 4.48 5.34 -3.21
CA HIS A 268 5.55 6.33 -3.15
C HIS A 268 5.92 6.95 -4.51
N GLY A 269 5.20 6.59 -5.59
CA GLY A 269 5.45 7.14 -6.91
C GLY A 269 6.06 6.14 -7.89
N THR A 270 6.63 6.65 -8.95
CA THR A 270 7.12 5.86 -10.09
C THR A 270 8.57 5.40 -9.91
N MET A 271 9.02 4.45 -10.75
CA MET A 271 10.43 4.05 -10.83
C MET A 271 11.35 5.23 -11.22
N ASP A 272 10.84 6.16 -12.04
CA ASP A 272 11.58 7.37 -12.39
C ASP A 272 11.74 8.32 -11.20
N ASP A 273 10.70 8.46 -10.35
CA ASP A 273 10.78 9.25 -9.12
C ASP A 273 11.84 8.66 -8.18
N LEU A 274 11.84 7.33 -7.99
CA LEU A 274 12.87 6.65 -7.20
C LEU A 274 14.27 6.93 -7.74
N LYS A 275 14.48 6.72 -9.05
CA LYS A 275 15.78 6.94 -9.70
C LYS A 275 16.26 8.38 -9.57
N ASN A 276 15.38 9.33 -9.84
CA ASN A 276 15.70 10.74 -9.80
C ASN A 276 16.08 11.19 -8.38
N THR A 277 15.29 10.76 -7.37
CA THR A 277 15.58 11.07 -5.97
C THR A 277 16.89 10.43 -5.52
N MET A 278 17.12 9.15 -5.82
CA MET A 278 18.38 8.48 -5.47
C MET A 278 19.60 9.15 -6.09
N ASN A 279 19.55 9.51 -7.37
CA ASN A 279 20.64 10.22 -8.05
C ASN A 279 20.90 11.60 -7.44
N ASP A 280 19.84 12.36 -7.18
CA ASP A 280 19.97 13.71 -6.61
C ASP A 280 20.59 13.69 -5.23
N VAL A 281 20.03 12.90 -4.29
CA VAL A 281 20.49 12.88 -2.90
C VAL A 281 21.89 12.24 -2.77
N SER A 282 22.17 11.20 -3.58
CA SER A 282 23.49 10.58 -3.60
C SER A 282 24.57 11.56 -4.04
N ALA A 283 24.33 12.30 -5.13
CA ALA A 283 25.25 13.31 -5.64
C ALA A 283 25.40 14.47 -4.65
N LYS A 284 24.27 14.99 -4.12
CA LYS A 284 24.28 16.17 -3.25
C LYS A 284 24.99 15.92 -1.92
N TYR A 285 24.76 14.77 -1.29
CA TYR A 285 25.27 14.47 0.06
C TYR A 285 26.51 13.56 0.03
N ASN A 286 26.92 13.10 -1.15
CA ASN A 286 28.03 12.15 -1.32
C ASN A 286 27.85 10.87 -0.49
N LYS A 287 26.63 10.29 -0.52
CA LYS A 287 26.24 9.06 0.18
C LYS A 287 25.79 7.99 -0.81
N ASP A 288 25.99 6.74 -0.43
CA ASP A 288 25.36 5.63 -1.15
C ASP A 288 23.85 5.59 -0.83
N VAL A 289 23.05 4.95 -1.68
CA VAL A 289 21.60 4.87 -1.54
C VAL A 289 21.11 3.43 -1.67
N ILE A 290 19.99 3.11 -1.01
CA ILE A 290 19.39 1.78 -1.05
C ILE A 290 17.87 1.87 -0.89
N ALA A 291 17.12 1.03 -1.60
CA ALA A 291 15.70 0.83 -1.30
C ALA A 291 15.59 -0.20 -0.16
N VAL A 292 15.61 0.29 1.08
CA VAL A 292 15.69 -0.57 2.27
C VAL A 292 14.37 -1.25 2.62
N GLU A 293 13.27 -0.81 1.99
CA GLU A 293 11.96 -1.47 2.03
C GLU A 293 11.29 -1.38 0.66
N THR A 294 10.79 -2.52 0.18
CA THR A 294 9.89 -2.60 -0.99
C THR A 294 9.08 -3.89 -0.93
N ALA A 295 7.92 -3.91 -1.57
CA ALA A 295 7.12 -5.11 -1.80
C ALA A 295 6.15 -4.88 -2.96
N PHE A 296 5.52 -5.96 -3.45
CA PHE A 296 4.41 -5.91 -4.39
C PHE A 296 3.48 -7.12 -4.19
N GLY A 297 2.17 -6.94 -4.48
CA GLY A 297 1.18 -7.99 -4.28
C GLY A 297 1.24 -9.10 -5.33
N TYR A 298 1.13 -10.36 -4.88
CA TYR A 298 1.04 -11.52 -5.78
C TYR A 298 -0.43 -11.93 -6.05
N THR A 299 -1.38 -11.38 -5.31
CA THR A 299 -2.81 -11.63 -5.45
C THR A 299 -3.62 -10.45 -4.88
N LEU A 300 -4.89 -10.33 -5.27
CA LEU A 300 -5.87 -9.43 -4.66
C LEU A 300 -6.74 -10.15 -3.59
N GLU A 301 -6.55 -11.45 -3.41
CA GLU A 301 -7.28 -12.21 -2.40
C GLU A 301 -6.80 -11.81 -1.00
N ASP A 302 -7.75 -11.69 -0.09
CA ASP A 302 -7.56 -11.43 1.33
C ASP A 302 -7.82 -12.76 2.06
N ALA A 303 -6.82 -13.27 2.75
CA ALA A 303 -6.86 -14.63 3.26
C ALA A 303 -7.14 -14.72 4.77
N ASP A 304 -7.23 -13.58 5.46
CA ASP A 304 -7.67 -13.52 6.86
C ASP A 304 -8.77 -12.45 7.06
N PHE A 305 -8.96 -11.92 8.25
CA PHE A 305 -10.01 -10.93 8.54
C PHE A 305 -9.49 -9.48 8.61
N GLU A 306 -8.19 -9.27 8.62
CA GLU A 306 -7.59 -7.93 8.60
C GLU A 306 -7.42 -7.49 7.15
N LYS A 307 -8.09 -6.39 6.79
CA LYS A 307 -8.08 -5.89 5.42
C LYS A 307 -6.66 -5.67 4.89
N ASN A 308 -6.38 -6.23 3.73
CA ASN A 308 -5.09 -6.07 3.05
C ASN A 308 -4.75 -4.61 2.72
N ASN A 309 -3.48 -4.26 2.91
CA ASN A 309 -2.91 -2.97 2.54
C ASN A 309 -2.72 -2.81 1.02
N PHE A 310 -2.74 -3.92 0.28
CA PHE A 310 -2.64 -3.95 -1.16
C PHE A 310 -3.94 -4.49 -1.78
N GLY A 311 -4.61 -3.66 -2.55
CA GLY A 311 -5.87 -3.99 -3.23
C GLY A 311 -5.85 -3.54 -4.69
N THR A 312 -7.04 -3.45 -5.29
CA THR A 312 -7.21 -3.07 -6.71
C THR A 312 -6.65 -1.69 -7.05
N ASN A 313 -6.73 -0.74 -6.10
CA ASN A 313 -6.19 0.59 -6.32
C ASN A 313 -4.66 0.57 -6.31
N GLU A 314 -4.06 -0.15 -5.38
CA GLU A 314 -2.61 -0.33 -5.25
C GLU A 314 -2.04 -1.09 -6.46
N GLU A 315 -2.74 -2.11 -6.98
CA GLU A 315 -2.42 -2.76 -8.25
C GLU A 315 -2.35 -1.76 -9.40
N LYS A 316 -3.39 -0.93 -9.52
CA LYS A 316 -3.50 0.06 -10.61
C LYS A 316 -2.40 1.13 -10.53
N VAL A 317 -2.14 1.65 -9.32
CA VAL A 317 -1.11 2.68 -9.09
C VAL A 317 0.29 2.11 -9.28
N GLY A 318 0.54 0.92 -8.76
CA GLY A 318 1.85 0.26 -8.80
C GLY A 318 2.31 -0.14 -10.20
N GLY A 319 1.39 -0.26 -11.16
CA GLY A 319 1.73 -0.49 -12.57
C GLY A 319 2.09 -1.93 -12.94
N TYR A 320 1.70 -2.90 -12.12
CA TYR A 320 1.84 -4.33 -12.39
C TYR A 320 0.58 -5.07 -11.95
N LYS A 321 0.27 -6.21 -12.57
CA LYS A 321 -0.83 -7.06 -12.13
C LYS A 321 -0.53 -7.71 -10.78
N ALA A 322 -1.55 -7.87 -9.95
CA ALA A 322 -1.48 -8.62 -8.70
C ALA A 322 -1.45 -10.14 -9.00
N THR A 323 -0.32 -10.60 -9.48
CA THR A 323 -0.02 -11.99 -9.82
C THR A 323 1.42 -12.31 -9.44
N VAL A 324 1.77 -13.59 -9.36
CA VAL A 324 3.15 -14.02 -9.12
C VAL A 324 4.11 -13.44 -10.19
N GLN A 325 3.66 -13.37 -11.46
CA GLN A 325 4.44 -12.75 -12.53
C GLN A 325 4.59 -11.24 -12.34
N GLY A 326 3.50 -10.52 -12.02
CA GLY A 326 3.55 -9.07 -11.79
C GLY A 326 4.40 -8.70 -10.58
N GLN A 327 4.34 -9.49 -9.50
CA GLN A 327 5.23 -9.35 -8.34
C GLN A 327 6.70 -9.52 -8.74
N ALA A 328 7.03 -10.55 -9.52
CA ALA A 328 8.38 -10.78 -10.02
C ALA A 328 8.89 -9.63 -10.90
N THR A 329 8.03 -9.10 -11.78
CA THR A 329 8.37 -7.99 -12.66
C THR A 329 8.58 -6.70 -11.87
N GLY A 330 7.68 -6.37 -10.94
CA GLY A 330 7.81 -5.19 -10.08
C GLY A 330 9.10 -5.24 -9.23
N LEU A 331 9.39 -6.37 -8.61
CA LEU A 331 10.61 -6.59 -7.85
C LEU A 331 11.88 -6.42 -8.71
N ARG A 332 11.88 -7.02 -9.91
CA ARG A 332 12.98 -6.87 -10.89
C ARG A 332 13.17 -5.39 -11.26
N ASP A 333 12.09 -4.65 -11.51
CA ASP A 333 12.19 -3.27 -11.96
C ASP A 333 12.67 -2.33 -10.86
N VAL A 334 12.31 -2.57 -9.59
CA VAL A 334 12.91 -1.85 -8.45
C VAL A 334 14.42 -2.13 -8.38
N MET A 335 14.86 -3.40 -8.49
CA MET A 335 16.29 -3.75 -8.51
C MET A 335 17.03 -3.06 -9.67
N ALA A 336 16.45 -3.08 -10.88
CA ALA A 336 17.05 -2.43 -12.05
C ALA A 336 17.16 -0.91 -11.89
N THR A 337 16.14 -0.30 -11.30
CA THR A 337 16.12 1.14 -11.01
C THR A 337 17.24 1.51 -10.06
N VAL A 338 17.37 0.80 -8.95
CA VAL A 338 18.44 1.03 -7.98
C VAL A 338 19.83 0.75 -8.57
N ALA A 339 19.99 -0.35 -9.33
CA ALA A 339 21.25 -0.67 -10.01
C ALA A 339 21.66 0.39 -11.05
N SER A 340 20.70 1.16 -11.57
CA SER A 340 20.95 2.23 -12.56
C SER A 340 21.33 3.59 -11.96
N VAL A 341 21.45 3.68 -10.62
CA VAL A 341 21.91 4.90 -9.95
C VAL A 341 23.35 5.20 -10.36
N ASN A 342 23.63 6.47 -10.62
CA ASN A 342 24.92 6.95 -11.10
C ASN A 342 26.06 6.54 -10.16
N ASP A 343 27.26 6.39 -10.72
CA ASP A 343 28.51 6.08 -10.03
C ASP A 343 28.46 4.78 -9.21
N ASN A 344 27.57 3.84 -9.55
CA ASN A 344 27.31 2.57 -8.83
C ASN A 344 26.95 2.77 -7.35
N ARG A 345 26.32 3.88 -7.02
CA ARG A 345 25.94 4.21 -5.63
C ARG A 345 24.61 3.60 -5.18
N GLY A 346 23.86 2.99 -6.07
CA GLY A 346 22.67 2.20 -5.75
C GLY A 346 23.06 0.81 -5.26
N LEU A 347 23.03 0.59 -3.94
CA LEU A 347 23.60 -0.61 -3.34
C LEU A 347 22.71 -1.84 -3.50
N GLY A 348 21.38 -1.69 -3.60
CA GLY A 348 20.46 -2.81 -3.67
C GLY A 348 19.09 -2.52 -3.06
N ILE A 349 18.39 -3.60 -2.71
CA ILE A 349 17.06 -3.54 -2.12
C ILE A 349 16.93 -4.49 -0.91
N PHE A 350 15.93 -4.24 -0.07
CA PHE A 350 15.37 -5.22 0.85
C PHE A 350 13.88 -5.39 0.59
N TYR A 351 13.46 -6.64 0.35
CA TYR A 351 12.04 -6.98 0.30
C TYR A 351 11.49 -7.01 1.73
N TRP A 352 10.44 -6.25 2.00
CA TRP A 352 9.90 -6.14 3.35
C TRP A 352 8.92 -7.25 3.65
N ALA A 353 9.14 -7.97 4.76
CA ALA A 353 8.30 -9.04 5.30
C ALA A 353 7.86 -10.10 4.25
N PRO A 354 8.81 -10.71 3.50
CA PRO A 354 8.48 -11.73 2.48
C PRO A 354 7.86 -12.98 3.08
N ASP A 355 8.06 -13.22 4.36
CA ASP A 355 7.74 -14.41 5.13
C ASP A 355 6.48 -14.26 5.99
N TRP A 356 5.83 -13.09 5.99
CA TRP A 356 4.69 -12.85 6.88
C TRP A 356 3.39 -13.50 6.37
N VAL A 357 3.43 -14.82 6.25
CA VAL A 357 2.26 -15.63 5.91
C VAL A 357 1.26 -15.64 7.08
N ILE A 358 0.01 -16.02 6.79
CA ILE A 358 -1.06 -16.05 7.78
C ILE A 358 -0.70 -16.96 8.96
N ASN A 359 -0.84 -16.42 10.16
CA ASN A 359 -0.76 -17.16 11.41
C ASN A 359 -1.66 -16.48 12.45
N GLU A 360 -2.63 -17.23 13.00
CA GLU A 360 -3.61 -16.71 13.96
C GLU A 360 -2.99 -16.09 15.22
N LYS A 361 -1.70 -16.34 15.49
CA LYS A 361 -0.97 -15.84 16.66
C LYS A 361 0.08 -14.79 16.35
N VAL A 362 0.27 -14.42 15.08
CA VAL A 362 1.30 -13.46 14.66
C VAL A 362 0.68 -12.37 13.80
N GLY A 363 -0.13 -11.54 14.44
CA GLY A 363 -0.84 -10.44 13.77
C GLY A 363 -0.07 -9.12 13.79
N TRP A 364 -0.62 -8.13 13.09
CA TRP A 364 0.00 -6.81 12.88
C TRP A 364 0.16 -5.98 14.17
N LYS A 365 -0.93 -5.84 14.93
CA LYS A 365 -1.03 -4.99 16.14
C LYS A 365 -1.22 -5.77 17.42
N SER A 366 -1.41 -7.05 17.34
CA SER A 366 -1.58 -7.97 18.46
C SER A 366 -1.45 -9.40 17.94
N ASN A 367 -1.17 -10.32 18.86
CA ASN A 367 -0.99 -11.74 18.51
C ASN A 367 -2.24 -12.45 17.98
N GLY A 368 -3.36 -11.84 17.85
CA GLY A 368 -4.58 -12.42 17.27
C GLY A 368 -5.25 -11.49 16.28
N GLY A 369 -4.53 -10.47 15.83
CA GLY A 369 -5.09 -9.32 15.14
C GLY A 369 -5.20 -9.41 13.62
N GLY A 370 -4.79 -10.51 13.00
CA GLY A 370 -4.71 -10.63 11.54
C GLY A 370 -3.52 -9.90 10.94
N ASN A 371 -3.37 -10.03 9.62
CA ASN A 371 -2.19 -9.56 8.88
C ASN A 371 -2.59 -8.90 7.55
N GLY A 372 -2.65 -7.60 7.51
CA GLY A 372 -2.92 -6.83 6.27
C GLY A 372 -1.79 -6.87 5.22
N TRP A 373 -0.79 -7.74 5.39
CA TRP A 373 0.36 -7.88 4.49
C TRP A 373 0.43 -9.25 3.78
N ASP A 374 -0.50 -10.13 4.04
CA ASP A 374 -0.49 -11.53 3.63
C ASP A 374 -0.42 -11.74 2.10
N ASN A 375 -0.92 -10.81 1.32
CA ASN A 375 -0.88 -10.85 -0.14
C ASN A 375 0.34 -10.17 -0.77
N LEU A 376 1.27 -9.69 0.05
CA LEU A 376 2.53 -9.04 -0.36
C LEU A 376 3.77 -9.94 -0.11
N THR A 377 3.58 -11.14 0.44
CA THR A 377 4.64 -12.09 0.79
C THR A 377 5.27 -12.75 -0.44
N LEU A 378 6.45 -13.36 -0.28
CA LEU A 378 7.08 -14.22 -1.28
C LEU A 378 6.82 -15.72 -1.03
N PHE A 379 5.93 -16.01 -0.10
CA PHE A 379 5.35 -17.32 0.13
C PHE A 379 3.83 -17.21 0.01
N ASP A 380 3.19 -18.27 -0.43
CA ASP A 380 1.72 -18.34 -0.41
C ASP A 380 1.18 -18.45 1.03
N THR A 381 -0.12 -18.38 1.20
CA THR A 381 -0.80 -18.47 2.51
C THR A 381 -0.56 -19.78 3.26
N LYS A 382 0.04 -20.79 2.62
CA LYS A 382 0.41 -22.09 3.21
C LYS A 382 1.90 -22.23 3.44
N GLY A 383 2.69 -21.18 3.17
CA GLY A 383 4.12 -21.19 3.33
C GLY A 383 4.91 -21.79 2.16
N ASN A 384 4.29 -22.04 0.99
CA ASN A 384 5.04 -22.48 -0.19
C ASN A 384 5.72 -21.27 -0.85
N ALA A 385 7.00 -21.39 -1.19
CA ALA A 385 7.72 -20.39 -1.94
C ALA A 385 7.03 -20.10 -3.28
N LEU A 386 6.82 -18.82 -3.58
CA LEU A 386 6.29 -18.37 -4.86
C LEU A 386 7.42 -18.29 -5.89
N GLU A 387 7.11 -18.57 -7.15
CA GLU A 387 8.09 -18.49 -8.25
C GLU A 387 8.64 -17.06 -8.45
N SER A 388 7.94 -16.02 -7.99
CA SER A 388 8.45 -14.65 -7.95
C SER A 388 9.72 -14.49 -7.12
N MET A 389 9.98 -15.37 -6.16
CA MET A 389 11.22 -15.39 -5.37
C MET A 389 12.45 -15.68 -6.24
N ASP A 390 12.31 -16.42 -7.34
CA ASP A 390 13.40 -16.69 -8.29
C ASP A 390 13.95 -15.42 -8.94
N THR A 391 13.23 -14.30 -8.86
CA THR A 391 13.71 -13.01 -9.36
C THR A 391 15.09 -12.67 -8.84
N PHE A 392 15.40 -12.95 -7.57
CA PHE A 392 16.71 -12.67 -6.99
C PHE A 392 17.86 -13.45 -7.67
N ASN A 393 17.62 -14.66 -8.16
CA ASN A 393 18.60 -15.40 -8.95
C ASN A 393 18.59 -14.94 -10.42
N LEU A 394 17.41 -14.85 -11.04
CA LEU A 394 17.25 -14.62 -12.47
C LEU A 394 17.80 -13.28 -12.95
N VAL A 395 17.77 -12.23 -12.13
CA VAL A 395 18.30 -10.90 -12.47
C VAL A 395 19.82 -10.90 -12.73
N SER A 396 20.56 -11.87 -12.20
CA SER A 396 22.03 -11.99 -12.33
C SER A 396 22.47 -13.30 -12.96
N ASP A 397 21.57 -14.17 -13.42
CA ASP A 397 21.91 -15.42 -14.08
C ASP A 397 22.46 -15.14 -15.49
N PRO A 398 23.71 -15.48 -15.80
CA PRO A 398 24.31 -15.26 -17.11
C PRO A 398 23.67 -16.08 -18.23
N ASN A 399 22.90 -17.11 -17.90
CA ASN A 399 22.17 -17.93 -18.87
C ASN A 399 20.77 -17.41 -19.13
N ASN A 400 20.27 -16.51 -18.31
CA ASN A 400 18.97 -15.89 -18.48
C ASN A 400 19.03 -14.86 -19.62
N GLN A 401 18.17 -15.02 -20.61
CA GLN A 401 18.18 -14.15 -21.79
C GLN A 401 17.06 -13.11 -21.71
N TYR A 402 17.35 -11.92 -22.23
CA TYR A 402 16.35 -10.87 -22.35
C TYR A 402 15.24 -11.31 -23.31
N ILE A 403 14.00 -11.18 -22.85
CA ILE A 403 12.78 -11.42 -23.65
C ILE A 403 11.99 -10.11 -23.69
N GLU A 404 11.77 -9.56 -24.89
CA GLU A 404 10.98 -8.34 -25.06
C GLU A 404 9.52 -8.58 -24.66
N PRO A 405 8.97 -7.88 -23.65
CA PRO A 405 7.59 -8.04 -23.25
C PRO A 405 6.63 -7.63 -24.36
N GLN A 406 5.67 -8.51 -24.70
CA GLN A 406 4.68 -8.28 -25.74
C GLN A 406 3.35 -7.80 -25.14
N VAL A 407 2.63 -6.93 -25.86
CA VAL A 407 1.29 -6.51 -25.44
C VAL A 407 0.32 -7.69 -25.49
N THR A 408 -0.32 -7.99 -24.38
CA THR A 408 -1.29 -9.09 -24.24
C THR A 408 -2.72 -8.59 -24.15
N ALA A 409 -2.95 -7.42 -23.53
CA ALA A 409 -4.28 -6.85 -23.37
C ALA A 409 -4.24 -5.32 -23.25
N ILE A 410 -5.39 -4.69 -23.48
CA ILE A 410 -5.65 -3.30 -23.11
C ILE A 410 -6.82 -3.34 -22.11
N ASN A 411 -6.66 -2.71 -20.96
CA ASN A 411 -7.69 -2.65 -19.94
C ASN A 411 -8.93 -1.94 -20.48
N THR A 412 -10.11 -2.52 -20.25
CA THR A 412 -11.38 -1.87 -20.60
C THR A 412 -11.68 -0.74 -19.63
N VAL A 413 -12.36 0.28 -20.13
CA VAL A 413 -12.89 1.39 -19.33
C VAL A 413 -14.38 1.13 -19.12
N ASP A 414 -14.82 0.91 -17.90
CA ASP A 414 -16.23 0.72 -17.57
C ASP A 414 -16.80 1.99 -16.92
N VAL A 415 -17.81 2.58 -17.58
CA VAL A 415 -18.54 3.75 -17.08
C VAL A 415 -19.98 3.34 -16.81
N LYS A 416 -20.39 3.37 -15.57
CA LYS A 416 -21.73 2.93 -15.12
C LYS A 416 -22.63 4.10 -14.74
N ASP A 417 -23.92 3.83 -14.67
CA ASP A 417 -24.96 4.75 -14.18
C ASP A 417 -25.07 6.08 -14.94
N VAL A 418 -24.66 6.12 -16.20
CA VAL A 418 -24.76 7.32 -17.03
C VAL A 418 -26.24 7.69 -17.25
N SER A 419 -26.59 8.95 -16.99
CA SER A 419 -27.94 9.49 -17.26
C SER A 419 -28.11 9.86 -18.73
N LEU A 420 -29.35 9.84 -19.21
CA LEU A 420 -29.67 10.31 -20.56
C LEU A 420 -29.24 11.77 -20.74
N TYR A 421 -28.70 12.09 -21.91
CA TYR A 421 -28.25 13.42 -22.33
C TYR A 421 -27.14 14.04 -21.47
N SER A 422 -26.52 13.27 -20.55
CA SER A 422 -25.32 13.73 -19.84
C SER A 422 -24.07 13.54 -20.69
N ASN A 423 -23.06 14.39 -20.46
CA ASN A 423 -21.73 14.19 -21.02
C ASN A 423 -21.05 13.03 -20.31
N VAL A 424 -20.30 12.23 -21.09
CA VAL A 424 -19.44 11.19 -20.56
C VAL A 424 -18.00 11.60 -20.84
N ASP A 425 -17.21 11.79 -19.80
CA ASP A 425 -15.79 12.05 -19.94
C ASP A 425 -15.03 10.72 -19.89
N LEU A 426 -14.40 10.34 -21.00
CA LEU A 426 -13.57 9.15 -21.09
C LEU A 426 -12.11 9.52 -20.73
N PRO A 427 -11.35 8.62 -20.07
CA PRO A 427 -9.98 8.89 -19.67
C PRO A 427 -9.08 9.13 -20.90
N GLN A 428 -8.04 9.94 -20.73
CA GLN A 428 -7.08 10.24 -21.79
C GLN A 428 -6.03 9.13 -21.97
N THR A 429 -5.93 8.21 -21.01
CA THR A 429 -5.01 7.08 -21.03
C THR A 429 -5.73 5.79 -20.68
N VAL A 430 -5.19 4.66 -21.15
CA VAL A 430 -5.63 3.31 -20.80
C VAL A 430 -4.44 2.46 -20.39
N GLY A 431 -4.66 1.53 -19.44
CA GLY A 431 -3.64 0.56 -19.06
C GLY A 431 -3.43 -0.49 -20.16
N VAL A 432 -2.21 -0.61 -20.63
CA VAL A 432 -1.77 -1.65 -21.58
C VAL A 432 -0.98 -2.71 -20.82
N VAL A 433 -1.46 -3.95 -20.86
CA VAL A 433 -0.87 -5.09 -20.15
C VAL A 433 0.11 -5.80 -21.07
N TYR A 434 1.29 -6.11 -20.52
CA TYR A 434 2.36 -6.84 -21.21
C TYR A 434 2.46 -8.29 -20.73
N SER A 435 3.19 -9.12 -21.48
CA SER A 435 3.37 -10.56 -21.19
C SER A 435 4.08 -10.86 -19.86
N ASN A 436 4.75 -9.88 -19.29
CA ASN A 436 5.35 -9.92 -17.96
C ASN A 436 4.49 -9.26 -16.88
N ASP A 437 3.20 -9.08 -17.14
CA ASP A 437 2.22 -8.45 -16.26
C ASP A 437 2.52 -6.99 -15.85
N ALA A 438 3.48 -6.33 -16.50
CA ALA A 438 3.61 -4.87 -16.41
C ALA A 438 2.40 -4.18 -17.04
N VAL A 439 1.93 -3.10 -16.44
CA VAL A 439 0.82 -2.28 -16.95
C VAL A 439 1.31 -0.86 -17.17
N LYS A 440 1.30 -0.41 -18.44
CA LYS A 440 1.70 0.95 -18.80
C LYS A 440 0.51 1.79 -19.19
N ASN A 441 0.36 2.98 -18.63
CA ASN A 441 -0.66 3.93 -19.05
C ASN A 441 -0.23 4.58 -20.38
N MET A 442 -0.99 4.31 -21.44
CA MET A 442 -0.73 4.84 -22.78
C MET A 442 -1.87 5.76 -23.23
N SER A 443 -1.52 6.81 -23.97
CA SER A 443 -2.50 7.75 -24.52
C SER A 443 -3.49 7.06 -25.44
N VAL A 444 -4.78 7.39 -25.28
CA VAL A 444 -5.86 6.86 -26.10
C VAL A 444 -6.62 8.01 -26.77
N LYS A 445 -6.91 7.84 -28.04
CA LYS A 445 -7.82 8.71 -28.80
C LYS A 445 -9.13 7.95 -29.04
N TRP A 446 -10.17 8.30 -28.29
CA TRP A 446 -11.49 7.71 -28.46
C TRP A 446 -12.14 8.16 -29.77
N ASP A 447 -12.87 7.24 -30.43
CA ASP A 447 -13.59 7.52 -31.69
C ASP A 447 -14.69 8.58 -31.47
N VAL A 448 -15.22 8.68 -30.24
CA VAL A 448 -16.11 9.76 -29.77
C VAL A 448 -15.57 10.28 -28.43
N ALA A 449 -15.06 11.51 -28.41
CA ALA A 449 -14.38 12.06 -27.24
C ALA A 449 -15.34 12.38 -26.07
N LYS A 450 -16.55 12.86 -26.37
CA LYS A 450 -17.59 13.21 -25.37
C LYS A 450 -18.94 12.65 -25.84
N PRO A 451 -19.21 11.36 -25.63
CA PRO A 451 -20.46 10.76 -26.08
C PRO A 451 -21.64 11.24 -25.23
N ILE A 452 -22.79 11.44 -25.91
CA ILE A 452 -24.07 11.74 -25.30
C ILE A 452 -25.10 10.74 -25.80
N PHE A 453 -25.88 10.15 -24.92
CA PHE A 453 -26.82 9.09 -25.24
C PHE A 453 -28.27 9.54 -25.02
N ALA A 454 -29.11 9.36 -26.03
CA ALA A 454 -30.54 9.70 -26.00
C ALA A 454 -31.44 8.51 -25.62
N LYS A 455 -30.88 7.30 -25.48
CA LYS A 455 -31.63 6.09 -25.12
C LYS A 455 -30.85 5.30 -24.08
N PRO A 456 -31.56 4.60 -23.16
CA PRO A 456 -30.90 3.71 -22.21
C PRO A 456 -30.37 2.47 -22.93
N GLY A 457 -29.33 1.87 -22.36
CA GLY A 457 -28.70 0.66 -22.90
C GLY A 457 -27.21 0.60 -22.59
N ASN A 458 -26.59 -0.48 -23.05
CA ASN A 458 -25.13 -0.65 -22.98
C ASN A 458 -24.54 -0.25 -24.33
N TYR A 459 -23.53 0.60 -24.27
CA TYR A 459 -22.82 1.10 -25.44
C TYR A 459 -21.34 0.78 -25.33
N THR A 460 -20.69 0.61 -26.49
CA THR A 460 -19.25 0.39 -26.58
C THR A 460 -18.64 1.45 -27.48
N ILE A 461 -17.59 2.11 -27.01
CA ILE A 461 -16.80 3.06 -27.78
C ILE A 461 -15.39 2.52 -27.91
N SER A 462 -14.88 2.52 -29.14
CA SER A 462 -13.49 2.14 -29.42
C SER A 462 -12.57 3.34 -29.36
N GLY A 463 -11.30 3.09 -29.03
CA GLY A 463 -10.25 4.10 -29.03
C GLY A 463 -8.98 3.56 -29.69
N THR A 464 -8.20 4.45 -30.27
CA THR A 464 -6.88 4.14 -30.83
C THR A 464 -5.82 4.45 -29.80
N VAL A 465 -5.00 3.46 -29.47
CA VAL A 465 -3.81 3.60 -28.61
C VAL A 465 -2.60 3.79 -29.51
N GLU A 466 -1.78 4.79 -29.23
CA GLU A 466 -0.63 5.10 -30.08
C GLU A 466 0.36 3.92 -30.17
N GLY A 467 0.78 3.59 -31.39
CA GLY A 467 1.72 2.49 -31.65
C GLY A 467 1.13 1.08 -31.56
N LEU A 468 -0.15 0.90 -31.25
CA LEU A 468 -0.79 -0.40 -31.13
C LEU A 468 -1.84 -0.64 -32.23
N ALA A 469 -1.87 -1.86 -32.76
CA ALA A 469 -2.95 -2.30 -33.67
C ALA A 469 -4.26 -2.61 -32.93
N GLN A 470 -4.17 -3.05 -31.67
CA GLN A 470 -5.30 -3.36 -30.82
C GLN A 470 -6.01 -2.07 -30.37
N LYS A 471 -7.35 -2.09 -30.35
CA LYS A 471 -8.17 -0.96 -29.92
C LYS A 471 -8.46 -1.02 -28.42
N ALA A 472 -8.48 0.15 -27.79
CA ALA A 472 -9.08 0.31 -26.46
C ALA A 472 -10.61 0.25 -26.57
N ILE A 473 -11.26 -0.22 -25.49
CA ILE A 473 -12.72 -0.36 -25.40
C ILE A 473 -13.21 0.37 -24.16
N ALA A 474 -14.22 1.23 -24.33
CA ALA A 474 -15.01 1.79 -23.23
C ALA A 474 -16.42 1.20 -23.29
N ASN A 475 -16.86 0.56 -22.19
CA ASN A 475 -18.22 0.08 -21.99
C ASN A 475 -18.99 1.11 -21.16
N ILE A 476 -20.14 1.54 -21.65
CA ILE A 476 -20.93 2.61 -21.03
C ILE A 476 -22.34 2.10 -20.75
N GLU A 477 -22.74 2.03 -19.51
CA GLU A 477 -24.09 1.67 -19.09
C GLU A 477 -24.93 2.93 -18.91
N VAL A 478 -25.87 3.17 -19.83
CA VAL A 478 -26.79 4.33 -19.78
C VAL A 478 -28.11 3.92 -19.16
N LYS A 479 -28.46 4.54 -18.04
CA LYS A 479 -29.71 4.31 -17.32
C LYS A 479 -30.87 5.12 -17.95
N ASN A 480 -32.07 4.62 -17.76
CA ASN A 480 -33.29 5.29 -18.24
C ASN A 480 -33.72 6.41 -17.25
N LYS A 481 -32.79 7.30 -16.91
CA LYS A 481 -33.06 8.48 -16.11
C LYS A 481 -32.32 9.69 -16.68
N MET A 482 -32.91 10.85 -16.57
CA MET A 482 -32.26 12.12 -16.88
C MET A 482 -32.08 12.86 -15.57
N ASN A 483 -30.83 13.03 -15.16
CA ASN A 483 -30.53 13.85 -13.98
C ASN A 483 -30.63 15.33 -14.37
N LEU A 484 -31.44 16.08 -13.64
CA LEU A 484 -31.63 17.52 -13.83
C LEU A 484 -30.74 18.36 -12.92
N VAL A 485 -30.01 17.74 -11.99
CA VAL A 485 -29.07 18.43 -11.10
C VAL A 485 -27.81 18.77 -11.87
N LEU A 486 -27.39 20.01 -11.78
CA LEU A 486 -26.13 20.45 -12.34
C LEU A 486 -25.01 20.13 -11.34
N ASN A 487 -23.96 19.43 -11.81
CA ASN A 487 -22.81 19.08 -10.99
C ASN A 487 -23.20 18.34 -9.69
N GLY A 488 -24.03 17.31 -9.80
CA GLY A 488 -24.51 16.55 -8.65
C GLY A 488 -23.52 15.48 -8.15
N ASN A 489 -22.55 15.10 -8.99
CA ASN A 489 -21.50 14.10 -8.68
C ASN A 489 -20.11 14.72 -8.45
N PHE A 490 -19.96 16.03 -8.54
CA PHE A 490 -18.74 16.82 -8.27
C PHE A 490 -17.48 16.42 -9.06
N GLU A 491 -17.57 15.53 -10.05
CA GLU A 491 -16.44 15.01 -10.82
C GLU A 491 -15.69 16.07 -11.66
N ASN A 492 -16.25 17.26 -11.80
CA ASN A 492 -15.59 18.42 -12.39
C ASN A 492 -14.71 19.21 -11.38
N GLU A 493 -14.57 18.69 -10.15
CA GLU A 493 -13.74 19.25 -9.08
C GLU A 493 -14.08 20.70 -8.71
N THR A 494 -15.36 21.06 -8.77
CA THR A 494 -15.87 22.37 -8.38
C THR A 494 -17.19 22.25 -7.60
N LEU A 495 -17.54 23.31 -6.87
CA LEU A 495 -18.87 23.50 -6.28
C LEU A 495 -19.81 24.32 -7.18
N ASN A 496 -19.44 24.53 -8.45
CA ASN A 496 -20.24 25.33 -9.40
C ASN A 496 -21.63 24.74 -9.56
N GLY A 497 -22.63 25.62 -9.55
CA GLY A 497 -24.04 25.23 -9.60
C GLY A 497 -24.70 25.14 -8.23
N TRP A 498 -23.94 25.18 -7.13
CA TRP A 498 -24.43 25.12 -5.78
C TRP A 498 -24.24 26.45 -5.04
N ASP A 499 -25.32 26.97 -4.46
CA ASP A 499 -25.30 28.12 -3.57
C ASP A 499 -25.12 27.64 -2.12
N ILE A 500 -24.11 28.17 -1.45
CA ILE A 500 -23.78 27.84 -0.06
C ILE A 500 -24.12 29.07 0.79
N VAL A 501 -25.08 28.93 1.69
CA VAL A 501 -25.59 30.01 2.55
C VAL A 501 -25.29 29.68 4.01
N GLY A 502 -24.72 30.64 4.75
CA GLY A 502 -24.27 30.45 6.13
C GLY A 502 -22.77 30.24 6.24
N ASP A 503 -22.34 29.32 7.08
CA ASP A 503 -20.92 29.05 7.37
C ASP A 503 -20.23 28.31 6.22
N SER A 504 -20.06 28.98 5.09
CA SER A 504 -19.52 28.39 3.85
C SER A 504 -18.10 27.81 3.98
N SER A 505 -17.33 28.29 4.96
CA SER A 505 -15.98 27.73 5.25
C SER A 505 -16.01 26.28 5.75
N ALA A 506 -17.18 25.77 6.14
CA ALA A 506 -17.35 24.37 6.51
C ALA A 506 -17.50 23.43 5.31
N ILE A 507 -17.65 23.97 4.09
CA ILE A 507 -17.89 23.19 2.86
C ILE A 507 -16.68 23.28 1.94
N ASN A 508 -16.19 22.14 1.50
CA ASN A 508 -15.09 22.00 0.55
C ASN A 508 -15.31 20.79 -0.36
N LEU A 509 -14.29 20.39 -1.08
CA LEU A 509 -14.28 19.14 -1.86
C LEU A 509 -13.36 18.13 -1.17
N ALA A 510 -13.64 16.85 -1.35
CA ALA A 510 -12.79 15.74 -0.95
C ALA A 510 -12.38 14.91 -2.17
N TRP A 511 -11.18 14.33 -2.11
CA TRP A 511 -10.61 13.46 -3.14
C TRP A 511 -10.03 12.17 -2.56
N ASN A 512 -10.05 12.00 -1.23
CA ASN A 512 -9.47 10.82 -0.59
C ASN A 512 -10.36 9.59 -0.79
N GLN A 513 -9.75 8.46 -1.01
CA GLN A 513 -10.46 7.19 -1.05
C GLN A 513 -11.22 6.96 0.28
N GLY A 514 -12.50 6.60 0.17
CA GLY A 514 -13.41 6.49 1.32
C GLY A 514 -14.21 7.76 1.63
N ASP A 515 -13.70 8.95 1.28
CA ASP A 515 -14.46 10.21 1.38
C ASP A 515 -15.24 10.54 0.11
N VAL A 516 -15.02 9.80 -0.97
CA VAL A 516 -15.65 9.96 -2.28
C VAL A 516 -16.25 8.65 -2.76
N ARG A 517 -17.25 8.70 -3.64
CA ARG A 517 -17.80 7.52 -4.30
C ARG A 517 -17.04 7.17 -5.58
N ASP A 518 -16.58 8.19 -6.29
CA ASP A 518 -15.77 8.07 -7.50
C ASP A 518 -14.45 8.86 -7.31
N LYS A 519 -14.32 10.06 -7.90
CA LYS A 519 -13.08 10.84 -7.85
C LYS A 519 -13.15 12.02 -6.88
N CYS A 520 -14.32 12.67 -6.78
CA CYS A 520 -14.51 13.88 -6.01
C CYS A 520 -15.92 13.92 -5.41
N ALA A 521 -16.04 14.39 -4.19
CA ALA A 521 -17.32 14.61 -3.51
C ALA A 521 -17.36 15.98 -2.82
N MET A 522 -18.56 16.51 -2.59
CA MET A 522 -18.72 17.63 -1.67
C MET A 522 -18.50 17.13 -0.25
N HIS A 523 -17.63 17.82 0.50
CA HIS A 523 -17.29 17.46 1.87
C HIS A 523 -17.63 18.59 2.84
N TYR A 524 -18.00 18.24 4.07
CA TYR A 524 -18.23 19.21 5.14
C TYR A 524 -17.45 18.83 6.40
N TRP A 525 -16.80 19.82 7.01
CA TRP A 525 -16.14 19.70 8.31
C TRP A 525 -15.87 21.07 8.94
N ASN A 526 -16.01 21.18 10.25
CA ASN A 526 -15.50 22.32 11.01
C ASN A 526 -15.22 21.91 12.46
N ASN A 527 -14.18 22.47 13.05
CA ASN A 527 -13.84 22.31 14.47
C ASN A 527 -14.69 23.21 15.40
N LYS A 528 -15.61 24.01 14.84
CA LYS A 528 -16.59 24.84 15.54
C LYS A 528 -17.99 24.46 15.11
N PRO A 529 -19.03 24.80 15.93
CA PRO A 529 -20.40 24.65 15.45
C PRO A 529 -20.63 25.48 14.20
N PHE A 530 -21.37 24.94 13.25
CA PHE A 530 -21.70 25.62 11.99
C PHE A 530 -23.11 25.33 11.53
N ASN A 531 -23.68 26.27 10.77
CA ASN A 531 -24.99 26.15 10.15
C ASN A 531 -24.88 26.54 8.69
N VAL A 532 -25.24 25.63 7.79
CA VAL A 532 -25.13 25.84 6.35
C VAL A 532 -26.38 25.29 5.63
N ILE A 533 -26.79 26.00 4.60
CA ILE A 533 -27.77 25.54 3.60
C ILE A 533 -27.04 25.46 2.27
N ILE A 534 -27.00 24.28 1.70
CA ILE A 534 -26.42 23.99 0.39
C ILE A 534 -27.60 23.78 -0.56
N LYS A 535 -27.69 24.55 -1.64
CA LYS A 535 -28.90 24.51 -2.49
C LYS A 535 -28.59 24.77 -3.96
N GLN A 536 -29.51 24.29 -4.80
CA GLN A 536 -29.51 24.55 -6.23
C GLN A 536 -30.95 24.85 -6.70
N LYS A 537 -31.11 25.88 -7.53
CA LYS A 537 -32.38 26.19 -8.16
C LYS A 537 -32.43 25.61 -9.57
N LEU A 538 -33.29 24.64 -9.78
CA LEU A 538 -33.55 24.01 -11.06
C LEU A 538 -34.67 24.75 -11.78
N LYS A 539 -34.49 25.06 -13.07
CA LYS A 539 -35.45 25.80 -13.91
C LYS A 539 -35.73 25.07 -15.22
N GLY A 540 -36.87 25.40 -15.84
CA GLY A 540 -37.28 24.81 -17.11
C GLY A 540 -37.68 23.35 -17.01
N ILE A 541 -38.11 22.92 -15.81
CA ILE A 541 -38.51 21.54 -15.56
C ILE A 541 -39.96 21.35 -16.02
N SER A 542 -40.22 20.28 -16.75
CA SER A 542 -41.59 19.92 -17.15
C SER A 542 -42.47 19.58 -15.94
N ASP A 543 -43.75 19.86 -16.03
CA ASP A 543 -44.69 19.41 -15.01
C ASP A 543 -44.69 17.89 -14.91
N GLY A 544 -44.72 17.35 -13.69
CA GLY A 544 -44.66 15.91 -13.47
C GLY A 544 -44.30 15.51 -12.04
N LYS A 545 -44.18 14.21 -11.83
CA LYS A 545 -43.68 13.64 -10.57
C LYS A 545 -42.20 13.33 -10.66
N TYR A 546 -41.46 13.71 -9.64
CA TYR A 546 -40.00 13.59 -9.58
C TYR A 546 -39.53 12.90 -8.30
N THR A 547 -38.28 12.43 -8.33
CA THR A 547 -37.55 11.95 -7.17
C THR A 547 -36.26 12.75 -7.05
N LEU A 548 -35.94 13.22 -5.84
CA LEU A 548 -34.64 13.73 -5.43
C LEU A 548 -33.93 12.63 -4.64
N SER A 549 -32.71 12.31 -4.99
CA SER A 549 -31.86 11.37 -4.22
C SER A 549 -30.43 11.87 -4.11
N CYS A 550 -29.72 11.40 -3.08
CA CYS A 550 -28.29 11.65 -2.89
C CYS A 550 -27.67 10.49 -2.14
N TRP A 551 -26.35 10.39 -2.21
CA TRP A 551 -25.57 9.52 -1.35
C TRP A 551 -24.81 10.37 -0.33
N THR A 552 -24.79 9.90 0.93
CA THR A 552 -24.11 10.60 2.03
C THR A 552 -23.41 9.63 2.95
N GLN A 553 -22.36 10.12 3.61
CA GLN A 553 -21.72 9.49 4.76
C GLN A 553 -21.26 10.56 5.75
N GLY A 554 -21.03 10.20 7.00
CA GLY A 554 -20.56 11.13 8.01
C GLY A 554 -20.55 10.53 9.41
N ASN A 555 -20.09 11.30 10.40
CA ASN A 555 -19.94 10.82 11.77
C ASN A 555 -21.22 10.86 12.62
N GLY A 556 -22.36 11.25 12.05
CA GLY A 556 -23.66 11.31 12.75
C GLY A 556 -23.76 12.38 13.84
N LEU A 557 -22.83 13.32 13.94
CA LEU A 557 -22.82 14.37 14.98
C LEU A 557 -23.65 15.60 14.64
N ALA A 558 -24.17 15.71 13.40
CA ALA A 558 -25.05 16.82 13.03
C ALA A 558 -26.32 16.87 13.90
N SER A 559 -26.64 18.04 14.43
CA SER A 559 -27.86 18.26 15.19
C SER A 559 -29.09 18.38 14.30
N LYS A 560 -28.86 18.71 13.03
CA LYS A 560 -29.85 18.71 11.96
C LYS A 560 -29.13 18.38 10.65
N TYR A 561 -29.61 17.37 9.95
CA TYR A 561 -29.11 17.03 8.61
C TYR A 561 -30.25 16.53 7.76
N GLN A 562 -30.70 17.35 6.82
CA GLN A 562 -31.92 17.12 6.03
C GLN A 562 -31.66 17.37 4.56
N LEU A 563 -32.12 16.45 3.72
CA LEU A 563 -32.38 16.68 2.31
C LEU A 563 -33.70 17.44 2.16
N PHE A 564 -33.76 18.46 1.32
CA PHE A 564 -34.99 19.22 1.09
C PHE A 564 -35.29 19.47 -0.39
N VAL A 565 -36.55 19.66 -0.64
CA VAL A 565 -37.11 20.17 -1.89
C VAL A 565 -38.10 21.28 -1.56
N LYS A 566 -38.01 22.41 -2.26
CA LYS A 566 -38.91 23.54 -2.09
C LYS A 566 -39.48 23.98 -3.41
N GLN A 567 -40.81 24.10 -3.46
CA GLN A 567 -41.55 24.56 -4.63
C GLN A 567 -42.77 25.36 -4.21
N ASN A 568 -43.02 26.50 -4.86
CA ASN A 568 -44.22 27.36 -4.64
C ASN A 568 -44.49 27.66 -3.14
N GLY A 569 -43.42 27.80 -2.34
CA GLY A 569 -43.52 28.06 -0.90
C GLY A 569 -43.78 26.80 -0.04
N VAL A 570 -43.97 25.62 -0.64
CA VAL A 570 -44.06 24.33 0.07
C VAL A 570 -42.70 23.68 0.13
N GLU A 571 -42.27 23.24 1.31
CA GLU A 571 -41.01 22.53 1.55
C GLU A 571 -41.30 21.09 1.98
N MET A 572 -40.62 20.14 1.34
CA MET A 572 -40.58 18.74 1.74
C MET A 572 -39.16 18.43 2.22
N THR A 573 -39.04 17.77 3.36
CA THR A 573 -37.74 17.39 3.94
C THR A 573 -37.71 15.92 4.31
N THR A 574 -36.53 15.35 4.35
CA THR A 574 -36.27 14.03 4.96
C THR A 574 -34.92 14.06 5.69
N ASP A 575 -34.90 13.43 6.86
CA ASP A 575 -33.67 13.34 7.64
C ASP A 575 -32.65 12.42 6.96
N ILE A 576 -31.39 12.84 6.97
CA ILE A 576 -30.23 12.06 6.51
C ILE A 576 -29.60 11.39 7.73
N LYS A 577 -29.25 10.12 7.60
CA LYS A 577 -28.56 9.34 8.63
C LYS A 577 -27.19 8.97 8.16
N ASP A 578 -26.18 9.41 8.91
CA ASP A 578 -24.79 9.04 8.73
C ASP A 578 -24.32 8.26 9.95
N ASP A 579 -23.59 7.17 9.75
CA ASP A 579 -23.17 6.26 10.81
C ASP A 579 -21.69 5.82 10.73
N GLY A 580 -20.88 6.55 9.97
CA GLY A 580 -19.44 6.36 9.95
C GLY A 580 -18.77 6.61 8.60
N TRP A 581 -17.45 6.50 8.62
CA TRP A 581 -16.59 6.63 7.45
C TRP A 581 -16.71 5.41 6.54
N ASN A 582 -16.72 5.67 5.23
CA ASN A 582 -16.89 4.67 4.17
C ASN A 582 -18.20 3.87 4.27
N ARG A 583 -19.21 4.46 4.96
CA ARG A 583 -20.57 3.92 5.08
C ARG A 583 -21.55 4.84 4.37
N TRP A 584 -21.65 4.62 3.07
CA TRP A 584 -22.50 5.43 2.22
C TRP A 584 -23.97 4.99 2.27
N HIS A 585 -24.87 5.91 2.52
CA HIS A 585 -26.32 5.71 2.54
C HIS A 585 -27.01 6.54 1.47
N GLN A 586 -27.99 5.93 0.80
CA GLN A 586 -28.82 6.67 -0.12
C GLN A 586 -30.07 7.22 0.58
N THR A 587 -30.26 8.53 0.50
CA THR A 587 -31.47 9.23 0.99
C THR A 587 -32.27 9.75 -0.20
N SER A 588 -33.62 9.69 -0.13
CA SER A 588 -34.45 10.17 -1.23
C SER A 588 -35.76 10.77 -0.77
N ILE A 589 -36.25 11.80 -1.51
CA ILE A 589 -37.61 12.33 -1.46
C ILE A 589 -38.30 11.93 -2.76
N LYS A 590 -39.40 11.18 -2.67
CA LYS A 590 -40.17 10.68 -3.81
C LYS A 590 -41.48 11.41 -3.97
N ASN A 591 -42.17 11.26 -5.13
CA ASN A 591 -43.45 11.84 -5.45
C ASN A 591 -43.48 13.39 -5.36
N ILE A 592 -42.40 14.04 -5.75
CA ILE A 592 -42.30 15.50 -5.81
C ILE A 592 -43.12 15.97 -7.02
N GLU A 593 -44.24 16.62 -6.78
CA GLU A 593 -45.06 17.18 -7.87
C GLU A 593 -44.50 18.53 -8.32
N VAL A 594 -43.83 18.55 -9.46
CA VAL A 594 -43.35 19.81 -10.07
C VAL A 594 -44.46 20.45 -10.88
N LYS A 595 -44.70 21.76 -10.61
CA LYS A 595 -45.58 22.63 -11.36
C LYS A 595 -44.93 24.00 -11.54
N ASN A 596 -45.11 24.61 -12.71
CA ASN A 596 -44.56 25.92 -13.07
C ASN A 596 -43.01 25.93 -13.30
N GLY A 597 -42.41 24.80 -13.56
CA GLY A 597 -41.05 24.69 -14.13
C GLY A 597 -39.88 25.09 -13.22
N GLU A 598 -40.09 25.33 -11.92
CA GLU A 598 -39.00 25.67 -10.99
C GLU A 598 -39.07 24.87 -9.69
N VAL A 599 -37.92 24.42 -9.21
CA VAL A 599 -37.73 23.72 -7.95
C VAL A 599 -36.42 24.15 -7.30
N GLU A 600 -36.35 24.36 -5.99
CA GLU A 600 -35.12 24.49 -5.22
C GLU A 600 -34.89 23.18 -4.44
N ILE A 601 -33.71 22.63 -4.60
CA ILE A 601 -33.30 21.39 -3.92
C ILE A 601 -32.06 21.66 -3.06
N GLY A 602 -31.79 20.84 -2.04
CA GLY A 602 -30.57 21.03 -1.27
C GLY A 602 -30.56 20.35 0.08
N PHE A 603 -29.62 20.81 0.91
CA PHE A 603 -29.34 20.28 2.24
C PHE A 603 -29.43 21.37 3.29
N ILE A 604 -29.97 21.02 4.47
CA ILE A 604 -29.88 21.82 5.69
C ILE A 604 -29.00 21.08 6.66
N LEU A 605 -27.87 21.67 7.05
CA LEU A 605 -26.86 21.02 7.88
C LEU A 605 -26.45 21.93 9.04
N ASN A 606 -26.70 21.49 10.27
CA ASN A 606 -26.29 22.15 11.50
C ASN A 606 -25.30 21.20 12.22
N GLY A 607 -24.00 21.48 12.12
CA GLY A 607 -22.95 20.68 12.70
C GLY A 607 -22.58 21.14 14.12
N ARG A 608 -22.28 20.19 15.01
CA ARG A 608 -21.53 20.43 16.24
C ARG A 608 -20.04 20.52 15.90
N PRO A 609 -19.16 20.93 16.84
CA PRO A 609 -17.73 20.82 16.61
C PRO A 609 -17.33 19.41 16.14
N ASP A 610 -16.42 19.34 15.18
CA ASP A 610 -15.90 18.10 14.58
C ASP A 610 -16.94 17.24 13.84
N THR A 611 -18.10 17.83 13.49
CA THR A 611 -19.02 17.19 12.54
C THR A 611 -18.39 17.17 11.15
N TRP A 612 -18.32 15.98 10.55
CA TRP A 612 -17.81 15.78 9.19
C TRP A 612 -18.68 14.82 8.39
N GLY A 613 -18.59 14.92 7.08
CA GLY A 613 -19.19 13.98 6.15
C GLY A 613 -19.00 14.38 4.70
N SER A 614 -19.48 13.53 3.80
CA SER A 614 -19.46 13.75 2.35
C SER A 614 -20.84 13.56 1.75
N ILE A 615 -21.09 14.30 0.66
CA ILE A 615 -22.33 14.29 -0.14
C ILE A 615 -21.92 14.05 -1.59
N ASP A 616 -22.58 13.10 -2.25
CA ASP A 616 -22.25 12.75 -3.62
C ASP A 616 -23.48 12.25 -4.40
N ASP A 617 -23.36 12.11 -5.71
CA ASP A 617 -24.38 11.57 -6.61
C ASP A 617 -25.80 12.12 -6.36
N ILE A 618 -25.92 13.44 -6.33
CA ILE A 618 -27.21 14.11 -6.17
C ILE A 618 -27.96 14.04 -7.49
N GLU A 619 -29.18 13.49 -7.47
CA GLU A 619 -29.98 13.30 -8.66
C GLU A 619 -31.40 13.81 -8.45
N PHE A 620 -31.91 14.53 -9.47
CA PHE A 620 -33.32 14.92 -9.57
C PHE A 620 -33.84 14.46 -10.92
N TYR A 621 -34.73 13.48 -10.94
CA TYR A 621 -35.20 12.83 -12.17
C TYR A 621 -36.70 12.57 -12.15
N VAL A 622 -37.31 12.50 -13.35
CA VAL A 622 -38.71 12.19 -13.51
C VAL A 622 -39.04 10.79 -12.99
N GLN A 623 -40.05 10.69 -12.17
CA GLN A 623 -40.60 9.42 -11.70
C GLN A 623 -41.52 8.83 -12.79
N LYS A 624 -41.24 7.61 -13.21
CA LYS A 624 -42.03 6.86 -14.20
C LYS A 624 -43.19 6.15 -13.56
#